data_1e9f101282347f7de46c5908ffb779a7
#
_entry.id   1e9f101282347f7de46c5908ffb779a7
#
_cell.length_a   1.000
_cell.length_b   1.000
_cell.length_c   1.000
_cell.angle_alpha   90.00
_cell.angle_beta   90.00
_cell.angle_gamma   90.00
#
_symmetry.space_group_name_H-M   'P 1'
#
loop_
_entity.id
_entity.type
_entity.pdbx_description
1 polymer ?
#
loop_
_entity_poly.entity_id
_entity_poly.type
_entity_poly.pdbx_seq_one_letter_code
_entity_poly.pdbx_strand_id
1 'polypeptide(L)'
;MEERLSPFFEQLDGVYRQGFPEAVETFLRESLCRAEAETDRELELAVRNELGGFFRGVGRYEESLSAFRRAEVLAGKLRGRDSGAYATVLNNMAGTCRLLHRASEAESLFLRAMECYRQAGLEDSDAYTSVLNNLSLVYRETGELGKAIDYLLQALKRLEERGDRRAELAVTYNNLTTLYQAAGEQDKALLCVNRALQEYEKCPEEQRIHYAAVLNSLAGFLCGQGDLRRALALYRQSARYTRRFFGENEEYGITCQNIRWVYERLGDRKNAVAALKRAEAVYIRLFGAESDRARAVAEDLRRLQAEVAL
;
A
#
# COMPACT_ATOMS: atom_id res chain seq x y z
N MET A 1 30.05 -0.93 -5.35
CA MET A 1 29.24 -2.09 -4.90
C MET A 1 27.91 -2.16 -5.62
N GLU A 2 27.19 -1.05 -5.69
CA GLU A 2 25.95 -0.93 -6.51
C GLU A 2 26.19 -1.37 -7.95
N GLU A 3 27.30 -0.96 -8.57
CA GLU A 3 27.67 -1.37 -9.94
C GLU A 3 27.75 -2.91 -10.12
N ARG A 4 28.17 -3.66 -9.10
CA ARG A 4 28.29 -5.14 -9.20
C ARG A 4 26.92 -5.84 -9.21
N LEU A 5 25.93 -5.29 -8.51
CA LEU A 5 24.56 -5.84 -8.45
C LEU A 5 23.65 -5.24 -9.52
N SER A 6 24.06 -4.18 -10.22
CA SER A 6 23.28 -3.53 -11.28
C SER A 6 22.75 -4.51 -12.33
N PRO A 7 23.55 -5.45 -12.86
CA PRO A 7 23.06 -6.41 -13.85
C PRO A 7 21.96 -7.34 -13.31
N PHE A 8 22.01 -7.71 -12.03
CA PHE A 8 20.97 -8.50 -11.40
C PHE A 8 19.66 -7.72 -11.31
N PHE A 9 19.69 -6.46 -10.84
CA PHE A 9 18.50 -5.63 -10.72
C PHE A 9 17.92 -5.25 -12.08
N GLU A 10 18.73 -4.95 -13.09
CA GLU A 10 18.27 -4.67 -14.46
C GLU A 10 17.52 -5.87 -15.08
N GLN A 11 18.06 -7.09 -14.88
CA GLN A 11 17.40 -8.32 -15.33
C GLN A 11 16.10 -8.56 -14.56
N LEU A 12 16.10 -8.39 -13.24
CA LEU A 12 14.92 -8.52 -12.40
C LEU A 12 13.80 -7.57 -12.82
N ASP A 13 14.12 -6.29 -13.07
CA ASP A 13 13.19 -5.31 -13.59
C ASP A 13 12.61 -5.73 -14.95
N GLY A 14 13.45 -6.30 -15.83
CA GLY A 14 13.02 -6.85 -17.10
C GLY A 14 11.99 -7.99 -16.95
N VAL A 15 12.21 -8.86 -15.96
CA VAL A 15 11.28 -9.97 -15.67
C VAL A 15 9.98 -9.46 -15.04
N TYR A 16 10.04 -8.49 -14.12
CA TYR A 16 8.83 -7.85 -13.55
C TYR A 16 7.96 -7.18 -14.62
N ARG A 17 8.57 -6.54 -15.63
CA ARG A 17 7.82 -5.92 -16.74
C ARG A 17 7.05 -6.92 -17.60
N GLN A 18 7.40 -8.20 -17.60
CA GLN A 18 6.65 -9.24 -18.29
C GLN A 18 5.32 -9.56 -17.59
N GLY A 19 5.17 -9.23 -16.30
CA GLY A 19 3.93 -9.36 -15.54
C GLY A 19 3.56 -10.79 -15.13
N PHE A 20 4.48 -11.76 -15.22
CA PHE A 20 4.26 -13.15 -14.84
C PHE A 20 4.95 -13.47 -13.51
N PRO A 21 4.18 -13.67 -12.41
CA PRO A 21 4.76 -13.99 -11.10
C PRO A 21 5.67 -15.23 -11.10
N GLU A 22 5.31 -16.25 -11.87
CA GLU A 22 6.09 -17.49 -11.97
C GLU A 22 7.47 -17.24 -12.59
N ALA A 23 7.57 -16.35 -13.56
CA ALA A 23 8.84 -15.98 -14.18
C ALA A 23 9.74 -15.24 -13.17
N VAL A 24 9.18 -14.36 -12.35
CA VAL A 24 9.89 -13.64 -11.28
C VAL A 24 10.42 -14.63 -10.24
N GLU A 25 9.57 -15.56 -9.77
CA GLU A 25 10.00 -16.57 -8.80
C GLU A 25 11.13 -17.45 -9.35
N THR A 26 10.98 -17.91 -10.59
CA THR A 26 12.00 -18.74 -11.25
C THR A 26 13.34 -18.00 -11.33
N PHE A 27 13.35 -16.78 -11.85
CA PHE A 27 14.55 -15.95 -11.94
C PHE A 27 15.23 -15.74 -10.59
N LEU A 28 14.45 -15.41 -9.54
CA LEU A 28 14.99 -15.19 -8.21
C LEU A 28 15.56 -16.48 -7.60
N ARG A 29 14.92 -17.63 -7.79
CA ARG A 29 15.43 -18.93 -7.31
C ARG A 29 16.70 -19.35 -8.02
N GLU A 30 16.78 -19.20 -9.34
CA GLU A 30 17.98 -19.47 -10.12
C GLU A 30 19.15 -18.56 -9.72
N SER A 31 18.85 -17.25 -9.51
CA SER A 31 19.84 -16.29 -9.01
C SER A 31 20.34 -16.66 -7.61
N LEU A 32 19.47 -17.18 -6.74
CA LEU A 32 19.86 -17.65 -5.42
C LEU A 32 20.80 -18.87 -5.52
N CYS A 33 20.44 -19.87 -6.33
CA CYS A 33 21.27 -21.05 -6.54
C CYS A 33 22.67 -20.68 -7.07
N ARG A 34 22.73 -19.74 -8.02
CA ARG A 34 24.00 -19.21 -8.55
C ARG A 34 24.81 -18.53 -7.44
N ALA A 35 24.21 -17.63 -6.67
CA ALA A 35 24.88 -16.91 -5.59
C ALA A 35 25.45 -17.86 -4.52
N GLU A 36 24.71 -18.92 -4.18
CA GLU A 36 25.14 -19.94 -3.24
C GLU A 36 26.29 -20.79 -3.80
N ALA A 37 26.20 -21.22 -5.06
CA ALA A 37 27.25 -21.99 -5.73
C ALA A 37 28.57 -21.20 -5.87
N GLU A 38 28.49 -19.92 -6.20
CA GLU A 38 29.64 -19.03 -6.34
C GLU A 38 30.12 -18.46 -4.99
N THR A 39 29.42 -18.75 -3.90
CA THR A 39 29.66 -18.17 -2.55
C THR A 39 29.61 -16.64 -2.56
N ASP A 40 28.82 -16.06 -3.46
CA ASP A 40 28.61 -14.62 -3.57
C ASP A 40 27.57 -14.15 -2.53
N ARG A 41 28.08 -13.82 -1.35
CA ARG A 41 27.24 -13.43 -0.20
C ARG A 41 26.50 -12.11 -0.41
N GLU A 42 27.03 -11.19 -1.23
CA GLU A 42 26.38 -9.91 -1.55
C GLU A 42 25.18 -10.14 -2.48
N LEU A 43 25.36 -10.94 -3.51
CA LEU A 43 24.24 -11.33 -4.39
C LEU A 43 23.22 -12.17 -3.61
N GLU A 44 23.68 -13.10 -2.76
CA GLU A 44 22.76 -13.89 -1.90
C GLU A 44 21.89 -12.99 -1.02
N LEU A 45 22.47 -11.97 -0.37
CA LEU A 45 21.73 -11.01 0.44
C LEU A 45 20.68 -10.26 -0.39
N ALA A 46 21.06 -9.73 -1.54
CA ALA A 46 20.15 -9.01 -2.43
C ALA A 46 19.00 -9.91 -2.90
N VAL A 47 19.31 -11.10 -3.40
CA VAL A 47 18.30 -12.05 -3.90
C VAL A 47 17.33 -12.49 -2.79
N ARG A 48 17.83 -12.74 -1.57
CA ARG A 48 16.96 -13.12 -0.44
C ARG A 48 16.05 -12.01 -0.02
N ASN A 49 16.51 -10.75 -0.06
CA ASN A 49 15.66 -9.59 0.20
C ASN A 49 14.56 -9.45 -0.87
N GLU A 50 14.90 -9.62 -2.13
CA GLU A 50 13.93 -9.59 -3.23
C GLU A 50 12.93 -10.75 -3.17
N LEU A 51 13.38 -11.98 -2.87
CA LEU A 51 12.49 -13.13 -2.62
C LEU A 51 11.51 -12.87 -1.48
N GLY A 52 12.00 -12.27 -0.39
CA GLY A 52 11.14 -11.87 0.73
C GLY A 52 10.06 -10.88 0.30
N GLY A 53 10.42 -9.87 -0.48
CA GLY A 53 9.50 -8.90 -1.06
C GLY A 53 8.50 -9.53 -2.02
N PHE A 54 8.98 -10.38 -2.93
CA PHE A 54 8.15 -11.12 -3.88
C PHE A 54 7.11 -12.00 -3.16
N PHE A 55 7.54 -12.86 -2.23
CA PHE A 55 6.63 -13.74 -1.48
C PHE A 55 5.61 -12.95 -0.67
N ARG A 56 5.98 -11.80 -0.09
CA ARG A 56 5.03 -10.89 0.54
C ARG A 56 4.00 -10.37 -0.45
N GLY A 57 4.44 -9.98 -1.64
CA GLY A 57 3.55 -9.46 -2.70
C GLY A 57 2.52 -10.48 -3.19
N VAL A 58 2.88 -11.77 -3.23
CA VAL A 58 1.98 -12.85 -3.64
C VAL A 58 1.24 -13.54 -2.47
N GLY A 59 1.33 -12.98 -1.25
CA GLY A 59 0.62 -13.48 -0.07
C GLY A 59 1.24 -14.70 0.62
N ARG A 60 2.44 -15.12 0.22
CA ARG A 60 3.19 -16.25 0.81
C ARG A 60 4.04 -15.78 1.98
N TYR A 61 3.39 -15.30 3.04
CA TYR A 61 4.04 -14.55 4.12
C TYR A 61 5.06 -15.35 4.95
N GLU A 62 4.86 -16.65 5.19
CA GLU A 62 5.83 -17.46 5.92
C GLU A 62 7.12 -17.69 5.12
N GLU A 63 7.01 -17.85 3.81
CA GLU A 63 8.18 -17.94 2.93
C GLU A 63 8.91 -16.59 2.83
N SER A 64 8.15 -15.50 2.82
CA SER A 64 8.70 -14.14 2.93
C SER A 64 9.54 -13.98 4.20
N LEU A 65 9.01 -14.35 5.37
CA LEU A 65 9.75 -14.28 6.62
C LEU A 65 10.99 -15.18 6.62
N SER A 66 10.90 -16.38 6.03
CA SER A 66 12.03 -17.28 5.93
C SER A 66 13.17 -16.65 5.10
N ALA A 67 12.83 -16.03 3.98
CA ALA A 67 13.79 -15.34 3.13
C ALA A 67 14.45 -14.15 3.86
N PHE A 68 13.64 -13.30 4.51
CA PHE A 68 14.15 -12.16 5.27
C PHE A 68 15.00 -12.54 6.48
N ARG A 69 14.66 -13.61 7.23
CA ARG A 69 15.51 -14.09 8.34
C ARG A 69 16.90 -14.51 7.85
N ARG A 70 17.00 -15.13 6.68
CA ARG A 70 18.30 -15.44 6.06
C ARG A 70 19.04 -14.17 5.62
N ALA A 71 18.31 -13.21 5.03
CA ALA A 71 18.86 -11.91 4.67
C ALA A 71 19.36 -11.13 5.90
N GLU A 72 18.61 -11.16 7.03
CA GLU A 72 19.02 -10.53 8.30
C GLU A 72 20.38 -11.05 8.79
N VAL A 73 20.55 -12.37 8.80
CA VAL A 73 21.83 -13.00 9.22
C VAL A 73 22.98 -12.55 8.31
N LEU A 74 22.75 -12.54 7.00
CA LEU A 74 23.77 -12.10 6.03
C LEU A 74 24.10 -10.62 6.17
N ALA A 75 23.08 -9.75 6.23
CA ALA A 75 23.27 -8.32 6.40
C ALA A 75 24.07 -8.01 7.67
N GLY A 76 23.74 -8.66 8.79
CA GLY A 76 24.46 -8.48 10.05
C GLY A 76 25.93 -8.93 9.97
N LYS A 77 26.24 -9.97 9.21
CA LYS A 77 27.61 -10.45 9.01
C LYS A 77 28.44 -9.59 8.05
N LEU A 78 27.81 -9.12 6.99
CA LEU A 78 28.50 -8.41 5.89
C LEU A 78 28.62 -6.92 6.17
N ARG A 79 27.64 -6.34 6.83
CA ARG A 79 27.48 -4.87 6.96
C ARG A 79 27.49 -4.37 8.39
N GLY A 80 27.35 -5.25 9.37
CA GLY A 80 27.08 -4.88 10.76
C GLY A 80 25.59 -4.72 11.05
N ARG A 81 25.24 -4.88 12.32
CA ARG A 81 23.84 -4.79 12.80
C ARG A 81 23.34 -3.35 12.98
N ASP A 82 24.18 -2.40 12.82
CA ASP A 82 23.96 -0.94 12.89
C ASP A 82 23.94 -0.29 11.50
N SER A 83 23.97 -1.09 10.44
CA SER A 83 24.02 -0.59 9.06
C SER A 83 22.63 -0.34 8.49
N GLY A 84 22.55 0.57 7.49
CA GLY A 84 21.34 0.82 6.72
C GLY A 84 20.81 -0.42 5.99
N ALA A 85 21.71 -1.28 5.50
CA ALA A 85 21.32 -2.53 4.84
C ALA A 85 20.62 -3.50 5.81
N TYR A 86 21.14 -3.63 7.03
CA TYR A 86 20.49 -4.43 8.07
C TYR A 86 19.13 -3.84 8.46
N ALA A 87 19.05 -2.52 8.63
CA ALA A 87 17.81 -1.80 8.91
C ALA A 87 16.75 -2.03 7.80
N THR A 88 17.15 -2.02 6.52
CA THR A 88 16.24 -2.28 5.39
C THR A 88 15.63 -3.68 5.48
N VAL A 89 16.42 -4.69 5.79
CA VAL A 89 15.92 -6.07 5.96
C VAL A 89 14.94 -6.14 7.14
N LEU A 90 15.26 -5.52 8.27
CA LEU A 90 14.35 -5.47 9.42
C LEU A 90 13.02 -4.78 9.08
N ASN A 91 13.06 -3.64 8.37
CA ASN A 91 11.86 -2.93 7.91
C ASN A 91 10.99 -3.81 7.01
N ASN A 92 11.59 -4.53 6.07
CA ASN A 92 10.87 -5.42 5.17
C ASN A 92 10.25 -6.61 5.90
N MET A 93 10.98 -7.21 6.84
CA MET A 93 10.51 -8.30 7.68
C MET A 93 9.34 -7.84 8.58
N ALA A 94 9.46 -6.66 9.17
CA ALA A 94 8.41 -6.05 9.98
C ALA A 94 7.11 -5.83 9.19
N GLY A 95 7.22 -5.38 7.93
CA GLY A 95 6.08 -5.25 7.02
C GLY A 95 5.35 -6.59 6.79
N THR A 96 6.10 -7.69 6.69
CA THR A 96 5.51 -9.03 6.57
C THR A 96 4.84 -9.49 7.88
N CYS A 97 5.48 -9.24 9.04
CA CYS A 97 4.88 -9.52 10.35
C CYS A 97 3.55 -8.78 10.54
N ARG A 98 3.46 -7.52 10.11
CA ARG A 98 2.23 -6.73 10.15
C ARG A 98 1.10 -7.39 9.32
N LEU A 99 1.41 -7.85 8.10
CA LEU A 99 0.43 -8.54 7.25
C LEU A 99 -0.01 -9.90 7.81
N LEU A 100 0.82 -10.52 8.65
CA LEU A 100 0.48 -11.71 9.44
C LEU A 100 -0.27 -11.40 10.74
N HIS A 101 -0.63 -10.12 10.97
CA HIS A 101 -1.25 -9.66 12.21
C HIS A 101 -0.42 -9.90 13.47
N ARG A 102 0.92 -9.99 13.34
CA ARG A 102 1.88 -10.11 14.45
C ARG A 102 2.34 -8.71 14.86
N ALA A 103 1.42 -7.90 15.38
CA ALA A 103 1.65 -6.46 15.61
C ALA A 103 2.85 -6.18 16.53
N SER A 104 3.00 -6.88 17.65
CA SER A 104 4.11 -6.68 18.58
C SER A 104 5.49 -7.02 17.97
N GLU A 105 5.55 -8.08 17.14
CA GLU A 105 6.77 -8.45 16.45
C GLU A 105 7.10 -7.39 15.37
N ALA A 106 6.10 -6.93 14.63
CA ALA A 106 6.27 -5.86 13.64
C ALA A 106 6.76 -4.55 14.27
N GLU A 107 6.14 -4.11 15.37
CA GLU A 107 6.56 -2.93 16.12
C GLU A 107 8.03 -3.03 16.56
N SER A 108 8.41 -4.13 17.21
CA SER A 108 9.78 -4.36 17.67
C SER A 108 10.80 -4.28 16.54
N LEU A 109 10.49 -4.90 15.39
CA LEU A 109 11.37 -4.88 14.23
C LEU A 109 11.46 -3.50 13.58
N PHE A 110 10.37 -2.75 13.47
CA PHE A 110 10.39 -1.38 12.96
C PHE A 110 11.18 -0.44 13.88
N LEU A 111 11.01 -0.53 15.20
CA LEU A 111 11.78 0.28 16.15
C LEU A 111 13.27 -0.04 16.07
N ARG A 112 13.65 -1.31 15.94
CA ARG A 112 15.05 -1.70 15.71
C ARG A 112 15.57 -1.16 14.38
N ALA A 113 14.81 -1.25 13.29
CA ALA A 113 15.20 -0.69 12.00
C ALA A 113 15.43 0.82 12.10
N MET A 114 14.55 1.55 12.78
CA MET A 114 14.66 2.97 13.00
C MET A 114 15.94 3.33 13.76
N GLU A 115 16.28 2.58 14.82
CA GLU A 115 17.52 2.78 15.58
C GLU A 115 18.78 2.49 14.74
N CYS A 116 18.77 1.41 13.93
CA CYS A 116 19.88 1.09 13.02
C CYS A 116 20.08 2.21 11.96
N TYR A 117 18.99 2.75 11.38
CA TYR A 117 19.11 3.89 10.47
C TYR A 117 19.69 5.12 11.15
N ARG A 118 19.31 5.38 12.43
CA ARG A 118 19.86 6.49 13.21
C ARG A 118 21.36 6.32 13.43
N GLN A 119 21.79 5.14 13.84
CA GLN A 119 23.20 4.81 14.04
C GLN A 119 24.03 4.89 12.75
N ALA A 120 23.41 4.60 11.62
CA ALA A 120 24.00 4.74 10.30
C ALA A 120 24.00 6.19 9.76
N GLY A 121 23.44 7.16 10.48
CA GLY A 121 23.29 8.54 10.00
C GLY A 121 22.32 8.71 8.83
N LEU A 122 21.34 7.82 8.70
CA LEU A 122 20.39 7.75 7.60
C LEU A 122 18.97 8.23 8.00
N GLU A 123 18.85 9.09 9.00
CA GLU A 123 17.57 9.62 9.48
C GLU A 123 16.84 10.44 8.41
N ASP A 124 17.56 11.06 7.48
CA ASP A 124 16.99 11.84 6.39
C ASP A 124 16.72 11.00 5.12
N SER A 125 16.87 9.68 5.20
CA SER A 125 16.62 8.79 4.06
C SER A 125 15.12 8.49 3.85
N ASP A 126 14.76 8.14 2.62
CA ASP A 126 13.42 7.63 2.28
C ASP A 126 13.10 6.37 3.06
N ALA A 127 14.11 5.54 3.31
CA ALA A 127 13.96 4.30 4.06
C ALA A 127 13.54 4.56 5.52
N TYR A 128 14.12 5.57 6.18
CA TYR A 128 13.71 5.99 7.53
C TYR A 128 12.27 6.51 7.53
N THR A 129 11.92 7.36 6.57
CA THR A 129 10.54 7.87 6.41
C THR A 129 9.53 6.73 6.17
N SER A 130 9.93 5.70 5.41
CA SER A 130 9.14 4.49 5.22
C SER A 130 8.88 3.74 6.54
N VAL A 131 9.87 3.64 7.42
CA VAL A 131 9.67 3.03 8.76
C VAL A 131 8.65 3.81 9.57
N LEU A 132 8.72 5.16 9.59
CA LEU A 132 7.75 5.99 10.29
C LEU A 132 6.31 5.76 9.78
N ASN A 133 6.15 5.73 8.46
CA ASN A 133 4.85 5.41 7.83
C ASN A 133 4.36 4.01 8.21
N ASN A 134 5.25 3.01 8.19
CA ASN A 134 4.89 1.63 8.54
C ASN A 134 4.51 1.47 10.02
N LEU A 135 5.23 2.13 10.94
CA LEU A 135 4.88 2.16 12.36
C LEU A 135 3.49 2.77 12.57
N SER A 136 3.15 3.83 11.84
CA SER A 136 1.82 4.42 11.93
C SER A 136 0.71 3.44 11.57
N LEU A 137 0.97 2.55 10.58
CA LEU A 137 0.01 1.51 10.21
C LEU A 137 -0.16 0.46 11.32
N VAL A 138 0.94 0.06 11.98
CA VAL A 138 0.88 -0.86 13.13
C VAL A 138 0.03 -0.25 14.25
N TYR A 139 0.33 0.99 14.65
CA TYR A 139 -0.40 1.66 15.73
C TYR A 139 -1.86 1.96 15.38
N ARG A 140 -2.17 2.18 14.11
CA ARG A 140 -3.56 2.25 13.64
C ARG A 140 -4.28 0.92 13.83
N GLU A 141 -3.65 -0.19 13.45
CA GLU A 141 -4.21 -1.54 13.55
C GLU A 141 -4.39 -1.98 15.02
N THR A 142 -3.55 -1.51 15.94
CA THR A 142 -3.68 -1.75 17.39
C THR A 142 -4.58 -0.76 18.11
N GLY A 143 -5.11 0.26 17.41
CA GLY A 143 -6.01 1.27 17.98
C GLY A 143 -5.30 2.43 18.70
N GLU A 144 -3.97 2.49 18.67
CA GLU A 144 -3.17 3.55 19.29
C GLU A 144 -3.05 4.77 18.36
N LEU A 145 -4.20 5.38 18.04
CA LEU A 145 -4.30 6.43 17.02
C LEU A 145 -3.38 7.64 17.29
N GLY A 146 -3.16 8.02 18.56
CA GLY A 146 -2.26 9.11 18.92
C GLY A 146 -0.83 8.84 18.45
N LYS A 147 -0.28 7.65 18.79
CA LYS A 147 1.06 7.26 18.32
C LYS A 147 1.13 7.19 16.80
N ALA A 148 0.10 6.64 16.14
CA ALA A 148 0.04 6.57 14.69
C ALA A 148 0.15 7.96 14.05
N ILE A 149 -0.57 8.95 14.58
CA ILE A 149 -0.54 10.34 14.12
C ILE A 149 0.86 10.94 14.37
N ASP A 150 1.44 10.73 15.55
CA ASP A 150 2.77 11.28 15.89
C ASP A 150 3.86 10.80 14.94
N TYR A 151 3.86 9.51 14.57
CA TYR A 151 4.81 8.96 13.60
C TYR A 151 4.61 9.55 12.20
N LEU A 152 3.37 9.72 11.75
CA LEU A 152 3.11 10.35 10.45
C LEU A 152 3.46 11.84 10.43
N LEU A 153 3.27 12.57 11.53
CA LEU A 153 3.70 13.97 11.63
C LEU A 153 5.22 14.10 11.58
N GLN A 154 5.95 13.16 12.18
CA GLN A 154 7.42 13.11 12.04
C GLN A 154 7.83 12.84 10.58
N ALA A 155 7.17 11.89 9.90
CA ALA A 155 7.42 11.61 8.49
C ALA A 155 7.11 12.84 7.61
N LEU A 156 5.97 13.49 7.85
CA LEU A 156 5.54 14.68 7.13
C LEU A 156 6.55 15.81 7.24
N LYS A 157 7.01 16.13 8.46
CA LYS A 157 8.01 17.18 8.70
C LYS A 157 9.27 16.95 7.87
N ARG A 158 9.80 15.72 7.85
CA ARG A 158 11.00 15.37 7.09
C ARG A 158 10.79 15.51 5.58
N LEU A 159 9.64 15.11 5.09
CA LEU A 159 9.31 15.23 3.66
C LEU A 159 9.13 16.70 3.25
N GLU A 160 8.55 17.54 4.09
CA GLU A 160 8.39 18.98 3.85
C GLU A 160 9.75 19.70 3.81
N GLU A 161 10.66 19.36 4.72
CA GLU A 161 12.03 19.92 4.76
C GLU A 161 12.82 19.59 3.49
N ARG A 162 12.59 18.44 2.87
CA ARG A 162 13.27 18.02 1.63
C ARG A 162 12.67 18.64 0.37
N GLY A 163 11.36 18.87 0.34
CA GLY A 163 10.66 19.64 -0.69
C GLY A 163 10.48 18.98 -2.07
N ASP A 164 11.17 17.87 -2.37
CA ASP A 164 11.18 17.19 -3.68
C ASP A 164 10.31 15.92 -3.75
N ARG A 165 9.71 15.50 -2.65
CA ARG A 165 9.01 14.22 -2.46
C ARG A 165 7.49 14.37 -2.43
N ARG A 166 6.93 14.89 -3.51
CA ARG A 166 5.51 15.23 -3.56
C ARG A 166 4.57 14.03 -3.49
N ALA A 167 4.95 12.90 -4.12
CA ALA A 167 4.14 11.69 -4.06
C ALA A 167 4.10 11.10 -2.64
N GLU A 168 5.24 11.08 -1.97
CA GLU A 168 5.37 10.62 -0.57
C GLU A 168 4.64 11.57 0.39
N LEU A 169 4.70 12.89 0.16
CA LEU A 169 3.89 13.87 0.89
C LEU A 169 2.41 13.58 0.75
N ALA A 170 1.94 13.35 -0.48
CA ALA A 170 0.54 13.04 -0.75
C ALA A 170 0.10 11.75 -0.06
N VAL A 171 0.92 10.69 -0.09
CA VAL A 171 0.65 9.43 0.64
C VAL A 171 0.56 9.67 2.14
N THR A 172 1.50 10.42 2.72
CA THR A 172 1.54 10.71 4.15
C THR A 172 0.33 11.52 4.59
N TYR A 173 -0.06 12.54 3.84
CA TYR A 173 -1.30 13.30 4.08
C TYR A 173 -2.55 12.42 3.96
N ASN A 174 -2.61 11.49 2.99
CA ASN A 174 -3.74 10.57 2.87
C ASN A 174 -3.83 9.61 4.07
N ASN A 175 -2.69 9.13 4.57
CA ASN A 175 -2.64 8.30 5.77
C ASN A 175 -3.10 9.09 7.01
N LEU A 176 -2.67 10.34 7.17
CA LEU A 176 -3.17 11.24 8.23
C LEU A 176 -4.67 11.48 8.11
N THR A 177 -5.21 11.60 6.90
CA THR A 177 -6.65 11.72 6.66
C THR A 177 -7.41 10.58 7.31
N THR A 178 -6.98 9.33 7.06
CA THR A 178 -7.66 8.15 7.63
C THR A 178 -7.53 8.07 9.14
N LEU A 179 -6.41 8.48 9.72
CA LEU A 179 -6.21 8.52 11.17
C LEU A 179 -7.06 9.60 11.84
N TYR A 180 -7.09 10.81 11.30
CA TYR A 180 -7.93 11.89 11.84
C TYR A 180 -9.42 11.58 11.71
N GLN A 181 -9.84 10.88 10.63
CA GLN A 181 -11.23 10.37 10.53
C GLN A 181 -11.54 9.38 11.65
N ALA A 182 -10.65 8.42 11.89
CA ALA A 182 -10.81 7.44 12.96
C ALA A 182 -10.81 8.08 14.36
N ALA A 183 -10.05 9.17 14.55
CA ALA A 183 -10.00 9.95 15.78
C ALA A 183 -11.21 10.93 15.94
N GLY A 184 -12.08 11.05 14.94
CA GLY A 184 -13.21 11.99 14.96
C GLY A 184 -12.83 13.45 14.65
N GLU A 185 -11.58 13.72 14.29
CA GLU A 185 -11.03 15.06 14.01
C GLU A 185 -11.28 15.46 12.54
N GLN A 186 -12.56 15.70 12.20
CA GLN A 186 -13.01 15.88 10.82
C GLN A 186 -12.35 17.06 10.09
N ASP A 187 -12.13 18.18 10.77
CA ASP A 187 -11.50 19.37 10.16
C ASP A 187 -10.04 19.11 9.76
N LYS A 188 -9.28 18.42 10.63
CA LYS A 188 -7.89 18.03 10.32
C LYS A 188 -7.85 17.01 9.19
N ALA A 189 -8.76 16.06 9.18
CA ALA A 189 -8.88 15.08 8.13
C ALA A 189 -9.20 15.75 6.77
N LEU A 190 -10.13 16.72 6.74
CA LEU A 190 -10.45 17.47 5.53
C LEU A 190 -9.26 18.31 5.04
N LEU A 191 -8.49 18.91 5.95
CA LEU A 191 -7.27 19.64 5.60
C LEU A 191 -6.25 18.68 4.96
N CYS A 192 -6.02 17.53 5.56
CA CYS A 192 -5.05 16.55 5.06
C CYS A 192 -5.42 16.01 3.68
N VAL A 193 -6.68 15.65 3.44
CA VAL A 193 -7.10 15.13 2.14
C VAL A 193 -6.95 16.18 1.02
N ASN A 194 -7.25 17.45 1.31
CA ASN A 194 -7.03 18.52 0.34
C ASN A 194 -5.55 18.76 0.06
N ARG A 195 -4.68 18.67 1.08
CA ARG A 195 -3.22 18.75 0.90
C ARG A 195 -2.71 17.57 0.06
N ALA A 196 -3.14 16.33 0.34
CA ALA A 196 -2.79 15.17 -0.46
C ALA A 196 -3.15 15.36 -1.94
N LEU A 197 -4.36 15.87 -2.22
CA LEU A 197 -4.80 16.13 -3.59
C LEU A 197 -3.92 17.18 -4.27
N GLN A 198 -3.63 18.31 -3.61
CA GLN A 198 -2.76 19.36 -4.13
C GLN A 198 -1.36 18.87 -4.47
N GLU A 199 -0.77 17.99 -3.64
CA GLU A 199 0.55 17.44 -3.91
C GLU A 199 0.51 16.47 -5.11
N TYR A 200 -0.52 15.60 -5.21
CA TYR A 200 -0.69 14.74 -6.39
C TYR A 200 -0.93 15.50 -7.69
N GLU A 201 -1.65 16.63 -7.67
CA GLU A 201 -1.85 17.45 -8.87
C GLU A 201 -0.54 18.00 -9.45
N LYS A 202 0.47 18.18 -8.58
CA LYS A 202 1.83 18.62 -8.99
C LYS A 202 2.74 17.47 -9.41
N CYS A 203 2.33 16.22 -9.19
CA CYS A 203 3.10 15.04 -9.60
C CYS A 203 2.81 14.63 -11.03
N PRO A 204 3.79 14.05 -11.76
CA PRO A 204 3.53 13.30 -12.99
C PRO A 204 2.49 12.19 -12.76
N GLU A 205 1.69 11.87 -13.80
CA GLU A 205 0.62 10.87 -13.66
C GLU A 205 1.14 9.49 -13.18
N GLU A 206 2.34 9.11 -13.61
CA GLU A 206 2.98 7.85 -13.30
C GLU A 206 3.33 7.71 -11.79
N GLN A 207 3.47 8.82 -11.10
CA GLN A 207 3.80 8.87 -9.67
C GLN A 207 2.57 8.95 -8.76
N ARG A 208 1.35 9.04 -9.33
CA ARG A 208 0.10 9.21 -8.57
C ARG A 208 -0.49 7.87 -8.10
N ILE A 209 0.32 7.00 -7.51
CA ILE A 209 -0.06 5.61 -7.18
C ILE A 209 -1.34 5.54 -6.34
N HIS A 210 -1.50 6.40 -5.35
CA HIS A 210 -2.66 6.41 -4.44
C HIS A 210 -3.67 7.55 -4.73
N TYR A 211 -3.61 8.17 -5.90
CA TYR A 211 -4.49 9.30 -6.24
C TYR A 211 -5.98 8.93 -6.18
N ALA A 212 -6.33 7.73 -6.64
CA ALA A 212 -7.70 7.23 -6.57
C ALA A 212 -8.21 7.11 -5.12
N ALA A 213 -7.35 6.66 -4.19
CA ALA A 213 -7.69 6.56 -2.78
C ALA A 213 -7.95 7.94 -2.17
N VAL A 214 -7.15 8.95 -2.52
CA VAL A 214 -7.37 10.35 -2.07
C VAL A 214 -8.70 10.90 -2.59
N LEU A 215 -9.02 10.67 -3.86
CA LEU A 215 -10.32 11.05 -4.42
C LEU A 215 -11.49 10.37 -3.71
N ASN A 216 -11.34 9.07 -3.38
CA ASN A 216 -12.33 8.31 -2.61
C ASN A 216 -12.50 8.89 -1.19
N SER A 217 -11.41 9.24 -0.52
CA SER A 217 -11.45 9.85 0.81
C SER A 217 -12.18 11.19 0.79
N LEU A 218 -11.84 12.07 -0.15
CA LEU A 218 -12.52 13.36 -0.29
C LEU A 218 -14.00 13.19 -0.64
N ALA A 219 -14.35 12.26 -1.53
CA ALA A 219 -15.72 11.94 -1.85
C ALA A 219 -16.52 11.45 -0.62
N GLY A 220 -15.89 10.62 0.23
CA GLY A 220 -16.48 10.20 1.51
C GLY A 220 -16.81 11.37 2.44
N PHE A 221 -15.92 12.36 2.56
CA PHE A 221 -16.19 13.59 3.31
C PHE A 221 -17.39 14.35 2.77
N LEU A 222 -17.45 14.54 1.45
CA LEU A 222 -18.58 15.23 0.83
C LEU A 222 -19.89 14.48 1.01
N CYS A 223 -19.86 13.14 1.02
CA CYS A 223 -21.01 12.31 1.39
C CYS A 223 -21.49 12.59 2.81
N GLY A 224 -20.57 12.69 3.77
CA GLY A 224 -20.87 13.02 5.16
C GLY A 224 -21.49 14.42 5.32
N GLN A 225 -21.10 15.38 4.47
CA GLN A 225 -21.65 16.74 4.41
C GLN A 225 -22.95 16.83 3.59
N GLY A 226 -23.41 15.75 2.95
CA GLY A 226 -24.59 15.74 2.10
C GLY A 226 -24.37 16.24 0.66
N ASP A 227 -23.15 16.62 0.28
CA ASP A 227 -22.82 17.04 -1.10
C ASP A 227 -22.62 15.83 -2.01
N LEU A 228 -23.72 15.09 -2.21
CA LEU A 228 -23.74 13.84 -2.95
C LEU A 228 -23.34 13.98 -4.43
N ARG A 229 -23.64 15.16 -5.04
CA ARG A 229 -23.31 15.38 -6.46
C ARG A 229 -21.81 15.51 -6.68
N ARG A 230 -21.12 16.29 -5.84
CA ARG A 230 -19.66 16.44 -5.91
C ARG A 230 -18.97 15.13 -5.51
N ALA A 231 -19.46 14.44 -4.48
CA ALA A 231 -18.97 13.12 -4.10
C ALA A 231 -19.03 12.12 -5.27
N LEU A 232 -20.17 12.06 -5.98
CA LEU A 232 -20.32 11.20 -7.15
C LEU A 232 -19.33 11.52 -8.27
N ALA A 233 -19.06 12.80 -8.51
CA ALA A 233 -18.09 13.24 -9.51
C ALA A 233 -16.69 12.74 -9.18
N LEU A 234 -16.26 12.85 -7.91
CA LEU A 234 -14.95 12.38 -7.43
C LEU A 234 -14.84 10.85 -7.46
N TYR A 235 -15.86 10.11 -7.02
CA TYR A 235 -15.86 8.66 -7.13
C TYR A 235 -15.78 8.18 -8.59
N ARG A 236 -16.47 8.84 -9.51
CA ARG A 236 -16.37 8.53 -10.94
C ARG A 236 -14.97 8.85 -11.50
N GLN A 237 -14.33 9.92 -11.02
CA GLN A 237 -12.96 10.26 -11.39
C GLN A 237 -12.00 9.20 -10.88
N SER A 238 -12.13 8.79 -9.61
CA SER A 238 -11.36 7.70 -9.01
C SER A 238 -11.51 6.40 -9.81
N ALA A 239 -12.74 5.97 -10.09
CA ALA A 239 -13.01 4.76 -10.87
C ALA A 239 -12.39 4.79 -12.28
N ARG A 240 -12.47 5.94 -12.97
CA ARG A 240 -11.82 6.10 -14.30
C ARG A 240 -10.31 6.01 -14.20
N TYR A 241 -9.71 6.66 -13.19
CA TYR A 241 -8.28 6.64 -12.97
C TYR A 241 -7.78 5.21 -12.66
N THR A 242 -8.40 4.52 -11.68
CA THR A 242 -8.04 3.16 -11.31
C THR A 242 -8.13 2.23 -12.52
N ARG A 243 -9.25 2.28 -13.27
CA ARG A 243 -9.44 1.41 -14.44
C ARG A 243 -8.39 1.67 -15.54
N ARG A 244 -7.99 2.94 -15.75
CA ARG A 244 -7.00 3.32 -16.78
C ARG A 244 -5.61 2.82 -16.45
N PHE A 245 -5.15 2.96 -15.20
CA PHE A 245 -3.77 2.72 -14.80
C PHE A 245 -3.53 1.36 -14.13
N PHE A 246 -4.54 0.81 -13.48
CA PHE A 246 -4.44 -0.41 -12.65
C PHE A 246 -5.45 -1.49 -13.05
N GLY A 247 -6.28 -1.23 -14.05
CA GLY A 247 -7.34 -2.13 -14.45
C GLY A 247 -8.51 -2.15 -13.46
N GLU A 248 -9.39 -3.12 -13.64
CA GLU A 248 -10.53 -3.33 -12.75
C GLU A 248 -10.11 -4.23 -11.58
N ASN A 249 -9.34 -3.66 -10.66
CA ASN A 249 -8.84 -4.29 -9.44
C ASN A 249 -9.84 -4.15 -8.27
N GLU A 250 -9.44 -4.59 -7.08
CA GLU A 250 -10.28 -4.52 -5.87
C GLU A 250 -10.69 -3.08 -5.53
N GLU A 251 -9.77 -2.11 -5.65
CA GLU A 251 -10.05 -0.69 -5.38
C GLU A 251 -11.12 -0.13 -6.32
N TYR A 252 -11.12 -0.54 -7.60
CA TYR A 252 -12.19 -0.21 -8.53
C TYR A 252 -13.54 -0.79 -8.08
N GLY A 253 -13.56 -2.03 -7.60
CA GLY A 253 -14.76 -2.66 -7.05
C GLY A 253 -15.32 -1.90 -5.83
N ILE A 254 -14.45 -1.51 -4.88
CA ILE A 254 -14.83 -0.69 -3.73
C ILE A 254 -15.40 0.65 -4.18
N THR A 255 -14.75 1.32 -5.13
CA THR A 255 -15.22 2.61 -5.66
C THR A 255 -16.61 2.47 -6.32
N CYS A 256 -16.87 1.37 -7.03
CA CYS A 256 -18.18 1.08 -7.60
C CYS A 256 -19.27 0.91 -6.51
N GLN A 257 -18.95 0.28 -5.37
CA GLN A 257 -19.90 0.19 -4.25
C GLN A 257 -20.17 1.58 -3.63
N ASN A 258 -19.16 2.44 -3.50
CA ASN A 258 -19.34 3.82 -3.04
C ASN A 258 -20.23 4.61 -4.02
N ILE A 259 -20.04 4.46 -5.32
CA ILE A 259 -20.89 5.05 -6.36
C ILE A 259 -22.34 4.56 -6.21
N ARG A 260 -22.57 3.25 -6.00
CA ARG A 260 -23.87 2.66 -5.74
C ARG A 260 -24.57 3.35 -4.57
N TRP A 261 -23.86 3.46 -3.42
CA TRP A 261 -24.38 4.10 -2.20
C TRP A 261 -24.83 5.54 -2.46
N VAL A 262 -24.03 6.32 -3.21
CA VAL A 262 -24.41 7.71 -3.55
C VAL A 262 -25.66 7.75 -4.44
N TYR A 263 -25.76 6.86 -5.42
CA TYR A 263 -26.96 6.80 -6.28
C TYR A 263 -28.22 6.40 -5.52
N GLU A 264 -28.14 5.48 -4.55
CA GLU A 264 -29.27 5.16 -3.67
C GLU A 264 -29.75 6.39 -2.91
N ARG A 265 -28.81 7.15 -2.34
CA ARG A 265 -29.12 8.41 -1.61
C ARG A 265 -29.71 9.51 -2.52
N LEU A 266 -29.38 9.49 -3.80
CA LEU A 266 -29.95 10.39 -4.79
C LEU A 266 -31.28 9.87 -5.39
N GLY A 267 -31.73 8.68 -5.02
CA GLY A 267 -32.93 8.04 -5.56
C GLY A 267 -32.77 7.44 -6.96
N ASP A 268 -31.54 7.41 -7.48
CA ASP A 268 -31.23 6.88 -8.84
C ASP A 268 -30.93 5.38 -8.78
N ARG A 269 -31.97 4.60 -8.53
CA ARG A 269 -31.88 3.15 -8.38
C ARG A 269 -31.29 2.44 -9.62
N LYS A 270 -31.61 2.94 -10.82
CA LYS A 270 -31.11 2.35 -12.07
C LYS A 270 -29.56 2.41 -12.15
N ASN A 271 -28.98 3.56 -11.85
CA ASN A 271 -27.54 3.71 -11.85
C ASN A 271 -26.88 3.05 -10.63
N ALA A 272 -27.56 2.93 -9.50
CA ALA A 272 -27.11 2.16 -8.35
C ALA A 272 -26.94 0.66 -8.72
N VAL A 273 -27.94 0.05 -9.36
CA VAL A 273 -27.87 -1.32 -9.88
C VAL A 273 -26.72 -1.49 -10.87
N ALA A 274 -26.54 -0.54 -11.79
CA ALA A 274 -25.45 -0.60 -12.77
C ALA A 274 -24.05 -0.53 -12.12
N ALA A 275 -23.88 0.27 -11.07
CA ALA A 275 -22.64 0.36 -10.33
C ALA A 275 -22.35 -0.94 -9.57
N LEU A 276 -23.37 -1.52 -8.95
CA LEU A 276 -23.23 -2.77 -8.18
C LEU A 276 -22.90 -3.96 -9.06
N LYS A 277 -23.48 -4.07 -10.27
CA LYS A 277 -23.12 -5.10 -11.27
C LYS A 277 -21.64 -5.04 -11.65
N ARG A 278 -21.07 -3.83 -11.75
CA ARG A 278 -19.63 -3.69 -12.02
C ARG A 278 -18.78 -4.20 -10.85
N ALA A 279 -19.15 -3.87 -9.61
CA ALA A 279 -18.46 -4.38 -8.43
C ALA A 279 -18.54 -5.90 -8.34
N GLU A 280 -19.72 -6.50 -8.57
CA GLU A 280 -19.91 -7.94 -8.59
C GLU A 280 -19.01 -8.62 -9.61
N ALA A 281 -18.98 -8.13 -10.86
CA ALA A 281 -18.16 -8.69 -11.92
C ALA A 281 -16.65 -8.67 -11.55
N VAL A 282 -16.20 -7.60 -10.91
CA VAL A 282 -14.82 -7.48 -10.42
C VAL A 282 -14.53 -8.52 -9.35
N TYR A 283 -15.38 -8.64 -8.34
CA TYR A 283 -15.15 -9.57 -7.22
C TYR A 283 -15.24 -11.03 -7.64
N ILE A 284 -16.18 -11.37 -8.55
CA ILE A 284 -16.24 -12.72 -9.13
C ILE A 284 -14.95 -13.06 -9.87
N ARG A 285 -14.43 -12.13 -10.66
CA ARG A 285 -13.17 -12.35 -11.41
C ARG A 285 -11.97 -12.49 -10.50
N LEU A 286 -11.87 -11.68 -9.43
CA LEU A 286 -10.70 -11.66 -8.56
C LEU A 286 -10.70 -12.75 -7.50
N PHE A 287 -11.87 -13.08 -6.95
CA PHE A 287 -11.99 -13.92 -5.76
C PHE A 287 -12.89 -15.15 -5.95
N GLY A 288 -13.54 -15.28 -7.12
CA GLY A 288 -14.52 -16.31 -7.38
C GLY A 288 -15.93 -15.95 -6.91
N ALA A 289 -16.95 -16.57 -7.53
CA ALA A 289 -18.37 -16.31 -7.25
C ALA A 289 -18.77 -16.68 -5.80
N GLU A 290 -18.09 -17.66 -5.22
CA GLU A 290 -18.36 -18.17 -3.87
C GLU A 290 -17.66 -17.38 -2.76
N SER A 291 -16.86 -16.37 -3.08
CA SER A 291 -16.20 -15.52 -2.09
C SER A 291 -17.22 -14.67 -1.30
N ASP A 292 -16.94 -14.41 -0.04
CA ASP A 292 -17.81 -13.60 0.82
C ASP A 292 -18.11 -12.22 0.22
N ARG A 293 -17.10 -11.62 -0.45
CA ARG A 293 -17.26 -10.32 -1.13
C ARG A 293 -18.22 -10.39 -2.33
N ALA A 294 -18.09 -11.41 -3.16
CA ALA A 294 -18.99 -11.59 -4.30
C ALA A 294 -20.41 -11.89 -3.85
N ARG A 295 -20.59 -12.76 -2.84
CA ARG A 295 -21.90 -13.07 -2.26
C ARG A 295 -22.58 -11.86 -1.65
N ALA A 296 -21.86 -11.04 -0.86
CA ALA A 296 -22.42 -9.84 -0.25
C ALA A 296 -22.93 -8.85 -1.31
N VAL A 297 -22.15 -8.64 -2.37
CA VAL A 297 -22.55 -7.75 -3.47
C VAL A 297 -23.72 -8.33 -4.28
N ALA A 298 -23.77 -9.64 -4.50
CA ALA A 298 -24.89 -10.31 -5.16
C ALA A 298 -26.19 -10.21 -4.35
N GLU A 299 -26.11 -10.27 -3.03
CA GLU A 299 -27.27 -10.08 -2.14
C GLU A 299 -27.80 -8.64 -2.21
N ASP A 300 -26.92 -7.65 -2.11
CA ASP A 300 -27.29 -6.25 -2.29
C ASP A 300 -27.92 -5.97 -3.67
N LEU A 301 -27.40 -6.62 -4.72
CA LEU A 301 -27.93 -6.49 -6.07
C LEU A 301 -29.35 -7.04 -6.17
N ARG A 302 -29.62 -8.21 -5.60
CA ARG A 302 -30.97 -8.82 -5.55
C ARG A 302 -31.96 -7.90 -4.82
N ARG A 303 -31.55 -7.35 -3.67
CA ARG A 303 -32.37 -6.41 -2.91
C ARG A 303 -32.77 -5.19 -3.75
N LEU A 304 -31.77 -4.52 -4.34
CA LEU A 304 -31.99 -3.33 -5.16
C LEU A 304 -32.85 -3.60 -6.42
N GLN A 305 -32.69 -4.76 -7.05
CA GLN A 305 -33.48 -5.15 -8.22
C GLN A 305 -34.95 -5.38 -7.84
N ALA A 306 -35.23 -5.99 -6.69
CA ALA A 306 -36.58 -6.17 -6.19
C ALA A 306 -37.28 -4.80 -5.92
N GLU A 307 -36.54 -3.83 -5.39
CA GLU A 307 -37.03 -2.47 -5.14
C GLU A 307 -37.28 -1.64 -6.43
N VAL A 308 -36.63 -2.00 -7.54
CA VAL A 308 -36.83 -1.34 -8.85
C VAL A 308 -38.04 -1.92 -9.58
N ALA A 309 -38.43 -3.14 -9.26
CA ALA A 309 -39.57 -3.86 -9.89
C ALA A 309 -40.93 -3.48 -9.26
N LEU A 310 -40.91 -2.83 -8.10
CA LEU A 310 -42.07 -2.27 -7.41
C LEU A 310 -42.30 -0.81 -7.82
#